data_7009753967d6611138233273189450d1
#
_entry.id   7009753967d6611138233273189450d1
#
_cell.length_a   1.000
_cell.length_b   1.000
_cell.length_c   1.000
_cell.angle_alpha   90.00
_cell.angle_beta   90.00
_cell.angle_gamma   90.00
#
_symmetry.space_group_name_H-M   'P 1'
#
loop_
_entity.id
_entity.type
_entity.pdbx_description
1 polymer ?
#
loop_
_entity_poly.entity_id
_entity_poly.type
_entity_poly.pdbx_seq_one_letter_code
_entity_poly.pdbx_strand_id
1 'polypeptide(L)'
;MARFDLVIFDCDGVVVDSERVVFEVFGAFIRSLGVHLTDEQTREQFLGRSLADCMKIVERFRGSPAPPGSLERYTADRDRVLRERVEPVAGIRELLATLTIPYCIASSGGYDKMRITLGATKLMPLFEGRLFSATEVPRAKPAPDIFLFAAQRMGANPARTAVVEDSVNGVLAGCAAGMTVFGYVDLTPAEKLSAAGASATFTRMHELPALLR
;
A
#
# COMPACT_ATOMS: atom_id res chain seq x y z
N MET A 1 1.39 -28.86 10.58
CA MET A 1 1.84 -27.54 11.08
C MET A 1 1.45 -26.49 10.04
N ALA A 2 1.01 -25.30 10.45
CA ALA A 2 0.72 -24.23 9.51
C ALA A 2 1.97 -23.89 8.67
N ARG A 3 1.78 -23.57 7.40
CA ARG A 3 2.86 -23.19 6.47
C ARG A 3 3.50 -21.86 6.87
N PHE A 4 2.71 -20.92 7.38
CA PHE A 4 3.14 -19.58 7.77
C PHE A 4 2.85 -19.30 9.25
N ASP A 5 3.71 -18.52 9.87
CA ASP A 5 3.58 -18.07 11.27
C ASP A 5 3.08 -16.61 11.35
N LEU A 6 3.15 -15.86 10.25
CA LEU A 6 2.73 -14.47 10.15
C LEU A 6 2.20 -14.16 8.75
N VAL A 7 1.18 -13.32 8.65
CA VAL A 7 0.75 -12.65 7.41
C VAL A 7 0.97 -11.16 7.57
N ILE A 8 1.75 -10.55 6.67
CA ILE A 8 1.95 -9.10 6.61
C ILE A 8 1.13 -8.57 5.45
N PHE A 9 0.20 -7.68 5.72
CA PHE A 9 -0.57 -6.98 4.69
C PHE A 9 0.07 -5.63 4.37
N ASP A 10 0.16 -5.25 3.09
CA ASP A 10 0.23 -3.84 2.77
C ASP A 10 -1.07 -3.14 3.21
N CYS A 11 -1.04 -1.83 3.34
CA CYS A 11 -2.20 -1.07 3.80
C CYS A 11 -3.06 -0.59 2.62
N ASP A 12 -2.44 0.19 1.74
CA ASP A 12 -3.12 0.90 0.66
C ASP A 12 -3.33 -0.03 -0.54
N GLY A 13 -4.56 -0.19 -1.01
CA GLY A 13 -4.89 -1.13 -2.09
C GLY A 13 -5.10 -2.58 -1.62
N VAL A 14 -4.70 -2.94 -0.40
CA VAL A 14 -4.86 -4.30 0.15
C VAL A 14 -5.84 -4.34 1.32
N VAL A 15 -5.67 -3.48 2.33
CA VAL A 15 -6.56 -3.39 3.49
C VAL A 15 -7.60 -2.31 3.30
N VAL A 16 -7.21 -1.16 2.74
CA VAL A 16 -8.08 -0.02 2.46
C VAL A 16 -7.99 0.35 0.98
N ASP A 17 -9.13 0.59 0.32
CA ASP A 17 -9.21 1.08 -1.06
C ASP A 17 -8.98 2.60 -1.09
N SER A 18 -7.75 2.99 -0.79
CA SER A 18 -7.35 4.39 -0.74
C SER A 18 -6.78 4.91 -2.06
N GLU A 19 -6.29 4.04 -2.93
CA GLU A 19 -5.56 4.45 -4.13
C GLU A 19 -6.45 5.21 -5.12
N ARG A 20 -7.69 4.76 -5.33
CA ARG A 20 -8.66 5.44 -6.23
C ARG A 20 -8.94 6.87 -5.75
N VAL A 21 -9.13 7.03 -4.44
CA VAL A 21 -9.39 8.33 -3.81
C VAL A 21 -8.16 9.24 -3.91
N VAL A 22 -6.97 8.71 -3.58
CA VAL A 22 -5.70 9.45 -3.66
C VAL A 22 -5.43 9.90 -5.09
N PHE A 23 -5.71 9.03 -6.06
CA PHE A 23 -5.48 9.31 -7.48
C PHE A 23 -6.37 10.46 -7.99
N GLU A 24 -7.65 10.46 -7.61
CA GLU A 24 -8.59 11.53 -7.95
C GLU A 24 -8.14 12.88 -7.37
N VAL A 25 -7.79 12.89 -6.07
CA VAL A 25 -7.31 14.10 -5.38
C VAL A 25 -6.00 14.60 -6.00
N PHE A 26 -5.07 13.68 -6.33
CA PHE A 26 -3.81 14.04 -6.97
C PHE A 26 -4.02 14.60 -8.37
N GLY A 27 -4.92 14.03 -9.16
CA GLY A 27 -5.30 14.56 -10.47
C GLY A 27 -5.88 15.99 -10.39
N ALA A 28 -6.74 16.25 -9.40
CA ALA A 28 -7.25 17.61 -9.15
C ALA A 28 -6.13 18.56 -8.72
N PHE A 29 -5.21 18.10 -7.88
CA PHE A 29 -4.07 18.89 -7.42
C PHE A 29 -3.15 19.29 -8.58
N ILE A 30 -2.72 18.36 -9.44
CA ILE A 30 -1.83 18.70 -10.57
C ILE A 30 -2.50 19.62 -11.56
N ARG A 31 -3.81 19.47 -11.81
CA ARG A 31 -4.59 20.42 -12.61
C ARG A 31 -4.57 21.84 -12.02
N SER A 32 -4.68 21.96 -10.70
CA SER A 32 -4.59 23.25 -10.00
C SER A 32 -3.21 23.93 -10.16
N LEU A 33 -2.18 23.14 -10.45
CA LEU A 33 -0.83 23.60 -10.75
C LEU A 33 -0.59 23.88 -12.25
N GLY A 34 -1.63 23.76 -13.09
CA GLY A 34 -1.56 23.98 -14.54
C GLY A 34 -1.06 22.76 -15.33
N VAL A 35 -0.97 21.56 -14.71
CA VAL A 35 -0.59 20.32 -15.40
C VAL A 35 -1.87 19.57 -15.80
N HIS A 36 -2.14 19.49 -17.10
CA HIS A 36 -3.32 18.85 -17.66
C HIS A 36 -2.95 17.53 -18.31
N LEU A 37 -3.24 16.43 -17.62
CA LEU A 37 -3.06 15.06 -18.09
C LEU A 37 -4.40 14.34 -18.09
N THR A 38 -4.57 13.38 -19.00
CA THR A 38 -5.69 12.43 -18.94
C THR A 38 -5.53 11.49 -17.75
N ASP A 39 -6.60 10.79 -17.35
CA ASP A 39 -6.52 9.80 -16.27
C ASP A 39 -5.53 8.69 -16.60
N GLU A 40 -5.45 8.25 -17.86
CA GLU A 40 -4.50 7.26 -18.34
C GLU A 40 -3.06 7.76 -18.22
N GLN A 41 -2.76 8.95 -18.73
CA GLN A 41 -1.45 9.59 -18.60
C GLN A 41 -1.07 9.79 -17.14
N THR A 42 -2.02 10.18 -16.29
CA THR A 42 -1.80 10.34 -14.86
C THR A 42 -1.40 9.01 -14.23
N ARG A 43 -2.10 7.90 -14.54
CA ARG A 43 -1.73 6.57 -14.06
C ARG A 43 -0.33 6.16 -14.52
N GLU A 44 -0.03 6.28 -15.81
CA GLU A 44 1.28 5.90 -16.36
C GLU A 44 2.43 6.66 -15.69
N GLN A 45 2.23 7.96 -15.43
CA GLN A 45 3.27 8.82 -14.88
C GLN A 45 3.46 8.66 -13.37
N PHE A 46 2.40 8.35 -12.61
CA PHE A 46 2.43 8.51 -11.16
C PHE A 46 2.16 7.23 -10.36
N LEU A 47 1.51 6.22 -10.94
CA LEU A 47 1.17 5.00 -10.21
C LEU A 47 2.41 4.28 -9.65
N GLY A 48 2.35 3.90 -8.37
CA GLY A 48 3.43 3.16 -7.69
C GLY A 48 4.68 3.98 -7.37
N ARG A 49 4.65 5.31 -7.52
CA ARG A 49 5.77 6.21 -7.21
C ARG A 49 5.60 6.88 -5.86
N SER A 50 6.73 7.27 -5.27
CA SER A 50 6.71 8.13 -4.08
C SER A 50 6.14 9.50 -4.40
N LEU A 51 5.52 10.17 -3.41
CA LEU A 51 5.02 11.54 -3.59
C LEU A 51 6.14 12.50 -4.00
N ALA A 52 7.34 12.32 -3.45
CA ALA A 52 8.52 13.13 -3.82
C ALA A 52 8.88 12.99 -5.30
N ASP A 53 8.83 11.76 -5.86
CA ASP A 53 9.10 11.55 -7.27
C ASP A 53 7.97 12.02 -8.16
N CYS A 54 6.72 11.88 -7.71
CA CYS A 54 5.56 12.48 -8.38
C CYS A 54 5.72 14.00 -8.50
N MET A 55 6.15 14.68 -7.44
CA MET A 55 6.38 16.13 -7.48
C MET A 55 7.48 16.54 -8.46
N LYS A 56 8.59 15.80 -8.55
CA LYS A 56 9.63 16.06 -9.58
C LYS A 56 9.07 15.93 -10.99
N ILE A 57 8.19 14.98 -11.23
CA ILE A 57 7.51 14.80 -12.52
C ILE A 57 6.57 15.98 -12.81
N VAL A 58 5.76 16.36 -11.82
CA VAL A 58 4.85 17.54 -11.93
C VAL A 58 5.62 18.80 -12.26
N GLU A 59 6.72 19.08 -11.57
CA GLU A 59 7.57 20.25 -11.81
C GLU A 59 8.20 20.23 -13.21
N ARG A 60 8.55 19.04 -13.72
CA ARG A 60 9.04 18.88 -15.10
C ARG A 60 7.94 19.23 -16.12
N PHE A 61 6.72 18.74 -15.95
CA PHE A 61 5.59 19.10 -16.82
C PHE A 61 5.24 20.58 -16.72
N ARG A 62 5.37 21.14 -15.55
CA ARG A 62 5.07 22.54 -15.27
C ARG A 62 6.17 23.49 -15.81
N GLY A 63 7.40 23.02 -15.94
CA GLY A 63 8.57 23.82 -16.32
C GLY A 63 9.07 24.76 -15.20
N SER A 64 8.57 24.62 -13.98
CA SER A 64 8.95 25.44 -12.81
C SER A 64 8.61 24.72 -11.51
N PRO A 65 9.29 25.06 -10.38
CA PRO A 65 8.94 24.52 -9.07
C PRO A 65 7.49 24.75 -8.69
N ALA A 66 6.90 23.84 -7.92
CA ALA A 66 5.58 24.02 -7.37
C ALA A 66 5.55 25.24 -6.41
N PRO A 67 4.47 26.02 -6.36
CA PRO A 67 4.36 27.13 -5.43
C PRO A 67 4.53 26.67 -3.97
N PRO A 68 5.14 27.49 -3.10
CA PRO A 68 5.25 27.19 -1.68
C PRO A 68 3.88 26.83 -1.08
N GLY A 69 3.84 25.86 -0.16
CA GLY A 69 2.62 25.40 0.48
C GLY A 69 1.74 24.47 -0.38
N SER A 70 2.15 24.15 -1.63
CA SER A 70 1.35 23.28 -2.51
C SER A 70 1.24 21.87 -1.98
N LEU A 71 2.33 21.32 -1.43
CA LEU A 71 2.36 19.97 -0.90
C LEU A 71 1.54 19.83 0.38
N GLU A 72 1.60 20.85 1.24
CA GLU A 72 0.80 20.93 2.47
C GLU A 72 -0.70 20.98 2.14
N ARG A 73 -1.09 21.78 1.15
CA ARG A 73 -2.50 21.84 0.67
C ARG A 73 -2.95 20.48 0.13
N TYR A 74 -2.15 19.87 -0.75
CA TYR A 74 -2.44 18.54 -1.26
C TYR A 74 -2.62 17.52 -0.12
N THR A 75 -1.71 17.52 0.85
CA THR A 75 -1.76 16.59 1.98
C THR A 75 -3.04 16.79 2.81
N ALA A 76 -3.39 18.04 3.09
CA ALA A 76 -4.62 18.37 3.83
C ALA A 76 -5.88 17.95 3.06
N ASP A 77 -5.95 18.22 1.75
CA ASP A 77 -7.07 17.82 0.91
C ASP A 77 -7.18 16.29 0.79
N ARG A 78 -6.07 15.60 0.55
CA ARG A 78 -6.01 14.14 0.54
C ARG A 78 -6.54 13.55 1.84
N ASP A 79 -6.05 14.03 2.96
CA ASP A 79 -6.41 13.51 4.28
C ASP A 79 -7.88 13.77 4.61
N ARG A 80 -8.42 14.92 4.19
CA ARG A 80 -9.85 15.23 4.32
C ARG A 80 -10.69 14.26 3.50
N VAL A 81 -10.38 14.08 2.22
CA VAL A 81 -11.15 13.22 1.32
C VAL A 81 -11.04 11.75 1.72
N LEU A 82 -9.87 11.30 2.20
CA LEU A 82 -9.71 9.95 2.74
C LEU A 82 -10.61 9.72 3.95
N ARG A 83 -10.74 10.67 4.90
CA ARG A 83 -11.66 10.53 6.02
C ARG A 83 -13.13 10.38 5.59
N GLU A 84 -13.50 11.01 4.50
CA GLU A 84 -14.88 11.06 4.02
C GLU A 84 -15.24 9.86 3.12
N ARG A 85 -14.28 9.33 2.35
CA ARG A 85 -14.58 8.45 1.21
C ARG A 85 -13.83 7.14 1.14
N VAL A 86 -12.81 6.91 2.00
CA VAL A 86 -12.07 5.65 1.96
C VAL A 86 -12.95 4.49 2.44
N GLU A 87 -12.93 3.41 1.70
CA GLU A 87 -13.64 2.17 2.04
C GLU A 87 -12.62 1.05 2.35
N PRO A 88 -13.02 0.03 3.12
CA PRO A 88 -12.21 -1.17 3.24
C PRO A 88 -12.21 -1.93 1.90
N VAL A 89 -11.10 -2.58 1.57
CA VAL A 89 -11.09 -3.51 0.43
C VAL A 89 -12.13 -4.59 0.64
N ALA A 90 -12.87 -4.92 -0.41
CA ALA A 90 -13.98 -5.88 -0.35
C ALA A 90 -13.52 -7.25 0.19
N GLY A 91 -14.19 -7.74 1.21
CA GLY A 91 -13.90 -9.04 1.85
C GLY A 91 -12.76 -9.03 2.87
N ILE A 92 -12.07 -7.90 3.11
CA ILE A 92 -10.96 -7.85 4.08
C ILE A 92 -11.45 -8.08 5.51
N ARG A 93 -12.62 -7.58 5.89
CA ARG A 93 -13.16 -7.77 7.25
C ARG A 93 -13.46 -9.23 7.54
N GLU A 94 -14.11 -9.89 6.60
CA GLU A 94 -14.47 -11.30 6.67
C GLU A 94 -13.21 -12.17 6.71
N LEU A 95 -12.20 -11.85 5.92
CA LEU A 95 -10.91 -12.50 5.94
C LEU A 95 -10.26 -12.38 7.32
N LEU A 96 -10.10 -11.17 7.84
CA LEU A 96 -9.46 -10.92 9.13
C LEU A 96 -10.19 -11.56 10.30
N ALA A 97 -11.52 -11.66 10.23
CA ALA A 97 -12.34 -12.32 11.26
C ALA A 97 -12.13 -13.86 11.30
N THR A 98 -11.70 -14.46 10.20
CA THR A 98 -11.48 -15.92 10.08
C THR A 98 -10.02 -16.32 10.09
N LEU A 99 -9.11 -15.37 9.99
CA LEU A 99 -7.68 -15.65 9.93
C LEU A 99 -7.15 -16.06 11.31
N THR A 100 -6.64 -17.28 11.43
CA THR A 100 -6.06 -17.82 12.67
C THR A 100 -4.56 -17.57 12.81
N ILE A 101 -3.89 -17.22 11.71
CA ILE A 101 -2.48 -16.86 11.69
C ILE A 101 -2.34 -15.40 12.18
N PRO A 102 -1.37 -15.08 13.05
CA PRO A 102 -1.05 -13.72 13.42
C PRO A 102 -0.84 -12.84 12.19
N TYR A 103 -1.30 -11.57 12.25
CA TYR A 103 -1.17 -10.66 11.12
C TYR A 103 -0.84 -9.24 11.57
N CYS A 104 -0.24 -8.45 10.67
CA CYS A 104 0.09 -7.05 10.87
C CYS A 104 0.02 -6.26 9.55
N ILE A 105 0.18 -4.96 9.63
CA ILE A 105 0.33 -4.08 8.46
C ILE A 105 1.77 -3.59 8.37
N ALA A 106 2.32 -3.57 7.12
CA ALA A 106 3.59 -2.93 6.78
C ALA A 106 3.41 -2.04 5.55
N SER A 107 3.29 -0.73 5.76
CA SER A 107 2.92 0.26 4.75
C SER A 107 4.07 1.17 4.36
N SER A 108 4.10 1.58 3.09
CA SER A 108 4.91 2.70 2.60
C SER A 108 4.42 4.07 3.10
N GLY A 109 3.18 4.15 3.57
CA GLY A 109 2.57 5.35 4.16
C GLY A 109 3.03 5.61 5.59
N GLY A 110 2.98 6.90 5.98
CA GLY A 110 3.21 7.29 7.37
C GLY A 110 2.05 6.90 8.29
N TYR A 111 2.33 6.86 9.59
CA TYR A 111 1.35 6.51 10.62
C TYR A 111 0.08 7.37 10.58
N ASP A 112 0.21 8.66 10.28
CA ASP A 112 -0.95 9.57 10.25
C ASP A 112 -1.93 9.18 9.14
N LYS A 113 -1.42 8.83 7.95
CA LYS A 113 -2.26 8.33 6.86
C LYS A 113 -2.94 7.01 7.24
N MET A 114 -2.20 6.05 7.82
CA MET A 114 -2.78 4.78 8.29
C MET A 114 -3.86 5.00 9.35
N ARG A 115 -3.65 5.92 10.32
CA ARG A 115 -4.67 6.26 11.33
C ARG A 115 -5.94 6.83 10.70
N ILE A 116 -5.79 7.68 9.68
CA ILE A 116 -6.92 8.24 8.94
C ILE A 116 -7.70 7.13 8.24
N THR A 117 -7.05 6.33 7.42
CA THR A 117 -7.71 5.32 6.57
C THR A 117 -8.29 4.16 7.39
N LEU A 118 -7.53 3.62 8.34
CA LEU A 118 -8.00 2.55 9.22
C LEU A 118 -9.05 3.05 10.23
N GLY A 119 -8.97 4.31 10.64
CA GLY A 119 -9.98 4.93 11.50
C GLY A 119 -11.30 5.12 10.77
N ALA A 120 -11.28 5.72 9.58
CA ALA A 120 -12.46 5.96 8.75
C ALA A 120 -13.16 4.63 8.37
N THR A 121 -12.37 3.61 8.03
CA THR A 121 -12.89 2.26 7.71
C THR A 121 -13.22 1.42 8.96
N LYS A 122 -13.00 1.92 10.19
CA LYS A 122 -13.20 1.18 11.46
C LYS A 122 -12.39 -0.13 11.54
N LEU A 123 -11.25 -0.20 10.86
CA LEU A 123 -10.33 -1.34 10.91
C LEU A 123 -9.23 -1.16 11.96
N MET A 124 -9.01 0.05 12.47
CA MET A 124 -7.94 0.36 13.42
C MET A 124 -7.88 -0.60 14.62
N PRO A 125 -8.98 -0.99 15.29
CA PRO A 125 -8.92 -1.90 16.44
C PRO A 125 -8.36 -3.28 16.12
N LEU A 126 -8.47 -3.73 14.86
CA LEU A 126 -7.94 -5.04 14.42
C LEU A 126 -6.41 -5.04 14.28
N PHE A 127 -5.79 -3.86 14.21
CA PHE A 127 -4.35 -3.69 13.98
C PHE A 127 -3.63 -2.92 15.09
N GLU A 128 -4.28 -2.71 16.23
CA GLU A 128 -3.66 -2.00 17.35
C GLU A 128 -2.37 -2.72 17.80
N GLY A 129 -1.27 -1.95 17.90
CA GLY A 129 0.07 -2.49 18.20
C GLY A 129 0.73 -3.30 17.08
N ARG A 130 0.10 -3.39 15.90
CA ARG A 130 0.55 -4.21 14.76
C ARG A 130 0.62 -3.41 13.44
N LEU A 131 0.95 -2.11 13.54
CA LEU A 131 1.18 -1.22 12.41
C LEU A 131 2.66 -0.90 12.31
N PHE A 132 3.23 -1.02 11.12
CA PHE A 132 4.60 -0.67 10.81
C PHE A 132 4.66 0.25 9.60
N SER A 133 5.40 1.34 9.72
CA SER A 133 5.51 2.39 8.69
C SER A 133 6.91 2.41 8.09
N ALA A 134 7.02 2.70 6.80
CA ALA A 134 8.30 2.92 6.14
C ALA A 134 9.07 4.12 6.72
N THR A 135 8.44 4.97 7.55
CA THR A 135 9.14 6.04 8.27
C THR A 135 10.07 5.54 9.39
N GLU A 136 9.98 4.26 9.76
CA GLU A 136 10.82 3.63 10.79
C GLU A 136 12.05 2.90 10.21
N VAL A 137 12.19 2.86 8.89
CA VAL A 137 13.26 2.11 8.22
C VAL A 137 14.05 3.01 7.28
N PRO A 138 15.33 2.69 7.04
CA PRO A 138 16.20 3.51 6.19
C PRO A 138 15.78 3.56 4.72
N ARG A 139 15.23 2.47 4.17
CA ARG A 139 14.91 2.33 2.75
C ARG A 139 13.46 1.90 2.57
N ALA A 140 12.74 2.63 1.75
CA ALA A 140 11.38 2.28 1.35
C ALA A 140 11.36 1.11 0.34
N LYS A 141 10.18 0.49 0.13
CA LYS A 141 9.94 -0.48 -0.96
C LYS A 141 10.45 0.11 -2.29
N PRO A 142 11.22 -0.63 -3.09
CA PRO A 142 11.35 -2.09 -3.12
C PRO A 142 12.43 -2.69 -2.21
N ALA A 143 13.08 -1.93 -1.32
CA ALA A 143 13.95 -2.51 -0.32
C ALA A 143 13.15 -3.34 0.70
N PRO A 144 13.73 -4.43 1.25
CA PRO A 144 13.03 -5.37 2.14
C PRO A 144 12.79 -4.84 3.55
N ASP A 145 13.35 -3.66 3.88
CA ASP A 145 13.55 -3.17 5.23
C ASP A 145 12.26 -3.17 6.06
N ILE A 146 11.13 -2.69 5.50
CA ILE A 146 9.87 -2.60 6.24
C ILE A 146 9.28 -3.98 6.57
N PHE A 147 9.40 -4.95 5.66
CA PHE A 147 8.89 -6.30 5.88
C PHE A 147 9.76 -7.06 6.89
N LEU A 148 11.09 -6.93 6.81
CA LEU A 148 12.01 -7.49 7.79
C LEU A 148 11.79 -6.87 9.18
N PHE A 149 11.58 -5.56 9.25
CA PHE A 149 11.26 -4.85 10.48
C PHE A 149 9.95 -5.35 11.09
N ALA A 150 8.89 -5.46 10.29
CA ALA A 150 7.60 -5.96 10.75
C ALA A 150 7.71 -7.41 11.26
N ALA A 151 8.37 -8.31 10.52
CA ALA A 151 8.57 -9.69 10.94
C ALA A 151 9.37 -9.78 12.26
N GLN A 152 10.44 -8.99 12.40
CA GLN A 152 11.22 -8.92 13.64
C GLN A 152 10.36 -8.46 14.82
N ARG A 153 9.58 -7.39 14.63
CA ARG A 153 8.68 -6.85 15.68
C ARG A 153 7.57 -7.81 16.08
N MET A 154 7.13 -8.64 15.14
CA MET A 154 6.13 -9.70 15.38
C MET A 154 6.75 -11.01 15.86
N GLY A 155 8.08 -11.13 15.98
CA GLY A 155 8.77 -12.35 16.40
C GLY A 155 8.69 -13.51 15.40
N ALA A 156 8.49 -13.20 14.10
CA ALA A 156 8.31 -14.21 13.06
C ALA A 156 9.56 -14.41 12.20
N ASN A 157 9.73 -15.65 11.69
CA ASN A 157 10.78 -15.96 10.74
C ASN A 157 10.35 -15.50 9.32
N PRO A 158 11.17 -14.68 8.61
CA PRO A 158 10.86 -14.28 7.23
C PRO A 158 10.53 -15.45 6.31
N ALA A 159 11.25 -16.57 6.37
CA ALA A 159 10.98 -17.74 5.54
C ALA A 159 9.62 -18.43 5.83
N ARG A 160 8.98 -18.09 6.94
CA ARG A 160 7.64 -18.57 7.33
C ARG A 160 6.62 -17.43 7.40
N THR A 161 6.91 -16.32 6.71
CA THR A 161 6.04 -15.15 6.64
C THR A 161 5.45 -15.02 5.25
N ALA A 162 4.14 -14.82 5.17
CA ALA A 162 3.44 -14.45 3.96
C ALA A 162 3.27 -12.94 3.88
N VAL A 163 3.41 -12.37 2.70
CA VAL A 163 3.13 -10.95 2.41
C VAL A 163 1.96 -10.89 1.43
N VAL A 164 1.02 -9.98 1.65
CA VAL A 164 -0.07 -9.65 0.72
C VAL A 164 0.16 -8.24 0.20
N GLU A 165 0.31 -8.11 -1.10
CA GLU A 165 0.73 -6.87 -1.79
C GLU A 165 0.03 -6.71 -3.14
N ASP A 166 -0.25 -5.47 -3.53
CA ASP A 166 -0.88 -5.12 -4.80
C ASP A 166 0.06 -4.36 -5.77
N SER A 167 1.26 -4.01 -5.31
CA SER A 167 2.23 -3.21 -6.07
C SER A 167 3.49 -4.00 -6.47
N VAL A 168 4.07 -3.66 -7.62
CA VAL A 168 5.35 -4.22 -8.08
C VAL A 168 6.47 -3.98 -7.06
N ASN A 169 6.57 -2.77 -6.51
CA ASN A 169 7.61 -2.43 -5.53
C ASN A 169 7.45 -3.21 -4.23
N GLY A 170 6.22 -3.44 -3.78
CA GLY A 170 5.96 -4.23 -2.60
C GLY A 170 6.23 -5.72 -2.80
N VAL A 171 5.87 -6.28 -3.97
CA VAL A 171 6.21 -7.67 -4.30
C VAL A 171 7.73 -7.85 -4.31
N LEU A 172 8.49 -6.97 -4.97
CA LEU A 172 9.95 -7.00 -4.97
C LEU A 172 10.53 -6.93 -3.55
N ALA A 173 9.97 -6.06 -2.70
CA ALA A 173 10.42 -5.92 -1.31
C ALA A 173 10.17 -7.19 -0.48
N GLY A 174 8.99 -7.81 -0.62
CA GLY A 174 8.66 -9.06 0.06
C GLY A 174 9.56 -10.22 -0.39
N CYS A 175 9.81 -10.33 -1.69
CA CYS A 175 10.74 -11.33 -2.26
C CYS A 175 12.17 -11.09 -1.75
N ALA A 176 12.63 -9.84 -1.75
CA ALA A 176 13.96 -9.48 -1.24
C ALA A 176 14.09 -9.73 0.27
N ALA A 177 12.98 -9.73 1.02
CA ALA A 177 12.94 -10.11 2.44
C ALA A 177 12.98 -11.65 2.66
N GLY A 178 12.98 -12.46 1.59
CA GLY A 178 12.92 -13.92 1.67
C GLY A 178 11.55 -14.46 2.11
N MET A 179 10.48 -13.68 1.88
CA MET A 179 9.11 -14.04 2.24
C MET A 179 8.34 -14.57 1.03
N THR A 180 7.26 -15.33 1.31
CA THR A 180 6.32 -15.74 0.25
C THR A 180 5.35 -14.60 -0.01
N VAL A 181 5.28 -14.10 -1.25
CA VAL A 181 4.41 -12.97 -1.59
C VAL A 181 3.20 -13.44 -2.39
N PHE A 182 2.02 -13.03 -1.96
CA PHE A 182 0.75 -13.20 -2.68
C PHE A 182 0.30 -11.86 -3.23
N GLY A 183 0.19 -11.77 -4.56
CA GLY A 183 -0.18 -10.56 -5.27
C GLY A 183 -1.70 -10.37 -5.29
N TYR A 184 -2.21 -9.33 -4.66
CA TYR A 184 -3.61 -8.92 -4.79
C TYR A 184 -3.79 -8.08 -6.06
N VAL A 185 -4.64 -8.56 -6.96
CA VAL A 185 -4.86 -7.94 -8.27
C VAL A 185 -6.03 -6.97 -8.18
N ASP A 186 -5.73 -5.67 -8.22
CA ASP A 186 -6.72 -4.60 -8.39
C ASP A 186 -6.26 -3.63 -9.49
N LEU A 187 -5.47 -2.62 -9.16
CA LEU A 187 -4.96 -1.65 -10.15
C LEU A 187 -3.72 -2.15 -10.90
N THR A 188 -2.94 -3.03 -10.28
CA THR A 188 -1.76 -3.64 -10.91
C THR A 188 -2.15 -4.97 -11.57
N PRO A 189 -1.90 -5.16 -12.87
CA PRO A 189 -2.18 -6.42 -13.56
C PRO A 189 -1.43 -7.61 -12.97
N ALA A 190 -2.05 -8.79 -12.98
CA ALA A 190 -1.48 -10.04 -12.44
C ALA A 190 -0.12 -10.39 -13.03
N GLU A 191 0.07 -10.13 -14.33
CA GLU A 191 1.33 -10.40 -15.05
C GLU A 191 2.48 -9.59 -14.49
N LYS A 192 2.24 -8.33 -14.08
CA LYS A 192 3.27 -7.47 -13.47
C LYS A 192 3.63 -7.95 -12.07
N LEU A 193 2.65 -8.37 -11.27
CA LEU A 193 2.89 -8.90 -9.92
C LEU A 193 3.63 -10.24 -10.00
N SER A 194 3.25 -11.11 -10.93
CA SER A 194 3.93 -12.39 -11.17
C SER A 194 5.36 -12.18 -11.65
N ALA A 195 5.58 -11.26 -12.59
CA ALA A 195 6.91 -10.91 -13.08
C ALA A 195 7.82 -10.31 -12.01
N ALA A 196 7.23 -9.64 -11.00
CA ALA A 196 7.95 -9.12 -9.83
C ALA A 196 8.30 -10.21 -8.79
N GLY A 197 7.77 -11.43 -8.94
CA GLY A 197 8.09 -12.57 -8.08
C GLY A 197 6.96 -13.01 -7.13
N ALA A 198 5.73 -12.54 -7.33
CA ALA A 198 4.59 -13.06 -6.55
C ALA A 198 4.43 -14.56 -6.78
N SER A 199 4.34 -15.33 -5.68
CA SER A 199 4.21 -16.81 -5.71
C SER A 199 2.86 -17.26 -6.25
N ALA A 200 1.84 -16.44 -6.08
CA ALA A 200 0.51 -16.55 -6.68
C ALA A 200 -0.15 -15.18 -6.71
N THR A 201 -1.12 -15.02 -7.60
CA THR A 201 -1.97 -13.82 -7.64
C THR A 201 -3.42 -14.21 -7.38
N PHE A 202 -4.20 -13.30 -6.80
CA PHE A 202 -5.62 -13.51 -6.52
C PHE A 202 -6.38 -12.17 -6.62
N THR A 203 -7.70 -12.24 -6.84
CA THR A 203 -8.55 -11.06 -7.09
C THR A 203 -9.56 -10.80 -5.98
N ARG A 204 -9.80 -11.77 -5.09
CA ARG A 204 -10.80 -11.67 -4.02
C ARG A 204 -10.24 -12.15 -2.70
N MET A 205 -10.42 -11.37 -1.63
CA MET A 205 -9.84 -11.66 -0.31
C MET A 205 -10.20 -13.04 0.24
N HIS A 206 -11.35 -13.60 -0.10
CA HIS A 206 -11.74 -14.95 0.32
C HIS A 206 -10.92 -16.09 -0.32
N GLU A 207 -10.10 -15.79 -1.33
CA GLU A 207 -9.19 -16.78 -1.95
C GLU A 207 -7.91 -16.99 -1.12
N LEU A 208 -7.50 -15.97 -0.35
CA LEU A 208 -6.24 -15.98 0.41
C LEU A 208 -6.12 -17.14 1.40
N PRO A 209 -7.14 -17.57 2.16
CA PRO A 209 -7.02 -18.69 3.08
C PRO A 209 -6.60 -20.02 2.41
N ALA A 210 -6.95 -20.22 1.14
CA ALA A 210 -6.51 -21.40 0.38
C ALA A 210 -5.01 -21.33 0.01
N LEU A 211 -4.49 -20.14 -0.23
CA LEU A 211 -3.08 -19.90 -0.55
C LEU A 211 -2.17 -20.00 0.69
N LEU A 212 -2.72 -19.78 1.87
CA LEU A 212 -1.99 -19.84 3.15
C LEU A 212 -1.83 -21.27 3.73
N ARG A 213 -2.42 -22.29 3.11
CA ARG A 213 -2.37 -23.69 3.53
C ARG A 213 -1.10 -24.44 3.17
#